data_2db80ef577782cc19088b5630a939ba7
#
_entry.id   2db80ef577782cc19088b5630a939ba7
#
_cell.length_a   1.000
_cell.length_b   1.000
_cell.length_c   1.000
_cell.angle_alpha   90.00
_cell.angle_beta   90.00
_cell.angle_gamma   90.00
#
_symmetry.space_group_name_H-M   'P 1'
#
loop_
_entity.id
_entity.type
_entity.pdbx_description
1 polymer ?
#
loop_
_entity_poly.entity_id
_entity_poly.type
_entity_poly.pdbx_seq_one_letter_code
_entity_poly.pdbx_strand_id
1 'polypeptide(L)'
;FTDRRQRQMCIRDSYYGPHMQRQGACGEDDPWNPKYMERLITALGGTPIEYKSKTSSVGNPSLLSLGDSVMKMTARVLNDAKRAGAQVLVSACTQSHSNLDSYQGKAGRVANKDTNIPVVNLTEIIAFALGHFPDRFAQLRTRAMIIGS
;
A
#
# COMPACT_ATOMS: atom_id res chain seq x y z
N PHE A 1 14.25 -6.16 -22.19
CA PHE A 1 15.44 -5.66 -21.53
C PHE A 1 15.31 -5.83 -20.03
N THR A 2 15.76 -6.96 -19.54
CA THR A 2 15.56 -7.32 -18.14
C THR A 2 16.89 -7.24 -17.44
N ASP A 3 17.28 -6.05 -17.04
CA ASP A 3 18.34 -5.95 -16.06
C ASP A 3 17.82 -6.55 -14.74
N ARG A 4 18.41 -7.64 -14.31
CA ARG A 4 18.12 -8.28 -13.02
C ARG A 4 18.27 -7.31 -11.85
N ARG A 5 19.04 -6.23 -12.00
CA ARG A 5 19.21 -5.18 -11.00
C ARG A 5 17.97 -4.29 -10.86
N GLN A 6 17.18 -4.10 -11.91
CA GLN A 6 15.89 -3.40 -11.81
C GLN A 6 14.80 -4.26 -11.16
N ARG A 7 15.01 -5.58 -11.07
CA ARG A 7 14.09 -6.49 -10.37
C ARG A 7 14.37 -6.63 -8.88
N GLN A 8 15.49 -6.12 -8.37
CA GLN A 8 15.68 -5.93 -6.92
C GLN A 8 14.85 -4.71 -6.50
N MET A 9 13.55 -4.90 -6.52
CA MET A 9 12.63 -3.85 -6.22
C MET A 9 12.44 -3.73 -4.72
N CYS A 10 12.72 -2.53 -4.26
CA CYS A 10 12.34 -1.85 -3.03
C CYS A 10 11.57 -2.66 -1.98
N ILE A 11 11.83 -2.37 -0.74
CA ILE A 11 11.06 -2.83 0.42
C ILE A 11 9.59 -2.44 0.21
N ARG A 12 8.75 -3.44 -0.01
CA ARG A 12 7.33 -3.28 -0.29
C ARG A 12 6.53 -3.81 0.85
N ASP A 13 5.55 -3.05 1.23
CA ASP A 13 4.68 -3.41 2.32
C ASP A 13 3.27 -3.74 1.85
N SER A 14 2.69 -4.78 2.43
CA SER A 14 1.36 -5.24 2.10
C SER A 14 0.30 -4.55 2.97
N TYR A 15 -0.74 -4.04 2.33
CA TYR A 15 -1.94 -3.57 3.00
C TYR A 15 -3.16 -4.37 2.54
N TYR A 16 -3.75 -5.12 3.45
CA TYR A 16 -4.85 -6.02 3.12
C TYR A 16 -6.20 -5.32 2.99
N GLY A 17 -6.51 -4.44 3.91
CA GLY A 17 -7.83 -3.86 4.03
C GLY A 17 -8.89 -4.84 4.54
N PRO A 18 -10.00 -4.33 5.12
CA PRO A 18 -11.02 -5.18 5.77
C PRO A 18 -11.74 -6.15 4.83
N HIS A 19 -11.84 -5.83 3.54
CA HIS A 19 -12.51 -6.70 2.56
C HIS A 19 -11.77 -8.01 2.31
N MET A 20 -10.45 -7.98 2.34
CA MET A 20 -9.61 -9.17 2.15
C MET A 20 -9.59 -10.10 3.37
N GLN A 21 -10.00 -9.59 4.53
CA GLN A 21 -9.99 -10.31 5.81
C GLN A 21 -11.34 -10.92 6.18
N ARG A 22 -12.37 -10.71 5.37
CA ARG A 22 -13.69 -11.30 5.64
C ARG A 22 -13.63 -12.81 5.59
N GLN A 23 -14.30 -13.46 6.53
CA GLN A 23 -14.52 -14.89 6.48
C GLN A 23 -15.10 -15.30 5.11
N GLY A 24 -14.51 -16.28 4.47
CA GLY A 24 -14.86 -16.69 3.11
C GLY A 24 -14.16 -15.93 1.97
N ALA A 25 -13.59 -14.76 2.21
CA ALA A 25 -12.79 -14.03 1.22
C ALA A 25 -11.29 -14.25 1.37
N CYS A 26 -10.82 -14.58 2.57
CA CYS A 26 -9.40 -14.85 2.86
C CYS A 26 -8.93 -16.25 2.42
N GLY A 27 -9.84 -17.13 1.94
CA GLY A 27 -9.49 -18.49 1.57
C GLY A 27 -8.95 -19.28 2.78
N GLU A 28 -7.77 -19.86 2.62
CA GLU A 28 -7.05 -20.59 3.68
C GLU A 28 -6.09 -19.70 4.47
N ASP A 29 -6.02 -18.39 4.19
CA ASP A 29 -5.15 -17.46 4.90
C ASP A 29 -5.75 -17.10 6.28
N ASP A 30 -4.90 -16.76 7.23
CA ASP A 30 -5.33 -16.33 8.56
C ASP A 30 -5.89 -14.89 8.51
N PRO A 31 -7.18 -14.66 8.81
CA PRO A 31 -7.75 -13.31 8.80
C PRO A 31 -7.08 -12.33 9.75
N TRP A 32 -6.47 -12.82 10.82
CA TRP A 32 -5.80 -12.00 11.83
C TRP A 32 -4.34 -11.72 11.52
N ASN A 33 -3.70 -12.64 10.81
CA ASN A 33 -2.30 -12.52 10.40
C ASN A 33 -2.10 -13.02 8.97
N PRO A 34 -2.73 -12.38 7.99
CA PRO A 34 -2.67 -12.84 6.60
C PRO A 34 -1.24 -12.77 6.04
N LYS A 35 -0.91 -13.72 5.16
CA LYS A 35 0.44 -13.87 4.58
C LYS A 35 0.46 -14.05 3.06
N TYR A 36 -0.69 -14.13 2.40
CA TYR A 36 -0.73 -14.39 0.96
C TYR A 36 -0.11 -13.27 0.14
N MET A 37 -0.35 -12.02 0.52
CA MET A 37 0.28 -10.88 -0.18
C MET A 37 1.79 -10.86 0.03
N GLU A 38 2.28 -11.14 1.22
CA GLU A 38 3.71 -11.21 1.51
C GLU A 38 4.39 -12.32 0.71
N ARG A 39 3.76 -13.50 0.60
CA ARG A 39 4.24 -14.61 -0.25
C ARG A 39 4.29 -14.18 -1.72
N LEU A 40 3.25 -13.52 -2.20
CA LEU A 40 3.19 -13.02 -3.58
C LEU A 40 4.24 -11.96 -3.83
N ILE A 41 4.37 -10.97 -2.95
CA ILE A 41 5.40 -9.92 -3.05
C ILE A 41 6.80 -10.54 -3.08
N THR A 42 7.06 -11.52 -2.24
CA THR A 42 8.34 -12.26 -2.22
C THR A 42 8.59 -13.00 -3.54
N ALA A 43 7.57 -13.68 -4.08
CA ALA A 43 7.65 -14.36 -5.36
C ALA A 43 7.92 -13.40 -6.54
N LEU A 44 7.46 -12.16 -6.43
CA LEU A 44 7.70 -11.08 -7.40
C LEU A 44 9.06 -10.36 -7.19
N GLY A 45 9.88 -10.83 -6.23
CA GLY A 45 11.21 -10.27 -5.95
C GLY A 45 11.22 -9.06 -5.01
N GLY A 46 10.12 -8.79 -4.33
CA GLY A 46 10.03 -7.76 -3.29
C GLY A 46 10.38 -8.30 -1.90
N THR A 47 10.65 -7.41 -0.97
CA THR A 47 10.89 -7.74 0.45
C THR A 47 9.75 -7.18 1.28
N PRO A 48 8.82 -8.02 1.77
CA PRO A 48 7.74 -7.55 2.65
C PRO A 48 8.27 -7.21 4.03
N ILE A 49 7.62 -6.24 4.69
CA ILE A 49 7.90 -5.87 6.07
C ILE A 49 6.64 -6.06 6.92
N GLU A 50 6.86 -6.39 8.18
CA GLU A 50 5.78 -6.46 9.16
C GLU A 50 5.56 -5.09 9.82
N TYR A 51 4.30 -4.64 9.84
CA TYR A 51 3.89 -3.47 10.59
C TYR A 51 2.48 -3.63 11.15
N LYS A 52 2.21 -2.92 12.24
CA LYS A 52 1.00 -3.14 13.05
C LYS A 52 -0.30 -2.85 12.31
N SER A 53 -0.32 -1.85 11.44
CA SER A 53 -1.55 -1.35 10.81
C SER A 53 -1.87 -1.99 9.47
N LYS A 54 -1.18 -3.06 9.05
CA LYS A 54 -1.41 -3.72 7.74
C LYS A 54 -2.82 -4.27 7.55
N THR A 55 -3.49 -4.57 8.65
CA THR A 55 -4.87 -5.09 8.70
C THR A 55 -5.89 -4.07 9.20
N SER A 56 -5.45 -2.86 9.53
CA SER A 56 -6.33 -1.81 10.07
C SER A 56 -7.17 -1.17 8.97
N SER A 57 -8.42 -0.81 9.28
CA SER A 57 -9.28 -0.09 8.35
C SER A 57 -8.80 1.34 8.11
N VAL A 58 -8.92 1.82 6.88
CA VAL A 58 -8.74 3.24 6.52
C VAL A 58 -10.06 4.02 6.55
N GLY A 59 -11.17 3.37 6.90
CA GLY A 59 -12.46 4.01 7.10
C GLY A 59 -13.19 4.49 5.85
N ASN A 60 -12.85 3.99 4.66
CA ASN A 60 -13.44 4.46 3.39
C ASN A 60 -14.97 4.55 3.39
N PRO A 61 -15.75 3.58 3.90
CA PRO A 61 -17.21 3.68 3.92
C PRO A 61 -17.76 4.89 4.68
N SER A 62 -17.00 5.43 5.63
CA SER A 62 -17.40 6.58 6.46
C SER A 62 -16.79 7.90 5.99
N LEU A 63 -16.19 7.95 4.81
CA LEU A 63 -15.47 9.12 4.30
C LEU A 63 -16.34 10.37 4.21
N LEU A 64 -17.60 10.22 3.81
CA LEU A 64 -18.55 11.34 3.66
C LEU A 64 -19.08 11.85 5.01
N SER A 65 -19.23 10.97 6.00
CA SER A 65 -19.84 11.31 7.28
C SER A 65 -18.82 11.69 8.37
N LEU A 66 -17.64 11.08 8.36
CA LEU A 66 -16.62 11.23 9.40
C LEU A 66 -15.25 11.59 8.79
N GLY A 67 -15.21 12.53 7.88
CA GLY A 67 -14.05 12.87 7.06
C GLY A 67 -12.71 13.00 7.81
N ASP A 68 -12.66 13.77 8.89
CA ASP A 68 -11.43 13.98 9.66
C ASP A 68 -10.99 12.72 10.41
N SER A 69 -11.92 11.94 10.94
CA SER A 69 -11.61 10.65 11.58
C SER A 69 -11.07 9.67 10.57
N VAL A 70 -11.63 9.61 9.38
CA VAL A 70 -11.14 8.78 8.27
C VAL A 70 -9.73 9.22 7.84
N MET A 71 -9.48 10.52 7.75
CA MET A 71 -8.15 11.03 7.44
C MET A 71 -7.11 10.62 8.50
N LYS A 72 -7.46 10.66 9.77
CA LYS A 72 -6.58 10.19 10.86
C LYS A 72 -6.30 8.68 10.77
N MET A 73 -7.31 7.86 10.42
CA MET A 73 -7.14 6.42 10.21
C MET A 73 -6.20 6.15 9.02
N THR A 74 -6.41 6.83 7.90
CA THR A 74 -5.55 6.75 6.72
C THR A 74 -4.11 7.15 7.03
N ALA A 75 -3.93 8.27 7.72
CA ALA A 75 -2.62 8.77 8.12
C ALA A 75 -1.88 7.80 9.06
N ARG A 76 -2.61 7.12 9.95
CA ARG A 76 -2.03 6.11 10.83
C ARG A 76 -1.40 4.97 10.03
N VAL A 77 -2.15 4.39 9.09
CA VAL A 77 -1.66 3.29 8.25
C VAL A 77 -0.42 3.69 7.47
N LEU A 78 -0.47 4.83 6.77
CA LEU A 78 0.63 5.35 5.96
C LEU A 78 1.88 5.65 6.80
N ASN A 79 1.71 6.28 7.96
CA ASN A 79 2.81 6.62 8.85
C ASN A 79 3.43 5.38 9.50
N ASP A 80 2.62 4.39 9.90
CA ASP A 80 3.12 3.15 10.47
C ASP A 80 3.93 2.36 9.45
N ALA A 81 3.46 2.23 8.21
CA ALA A 81 4.19 1.59 7.13
C ALA A 81 5.52 2.32 6.86
N LYS A 82 5.49 3.65 6.75
CA LYS A 82 6.70 4.46 6.52
C LYS A 82 7.71 4.32 7.65
N ARG A 83 7.27 4.35 8.90
CA ARG A 83 8.14 4.15 10.08
C ARG A 83 8.74 2.76 10.16
N ALA A 84 8.05 1.75 9.65
CA ALA A 84 8.58 0.39 9.51
C ALA A 84 9.64 0.27 8.41
N GLY A 85 9.82 1.32 7.57
CA GLY A 85 10.81 1.36 6.50
C GLY A 85 10.26 1.00 5.13
N ALA A 86 8.93 0.95 4.95
CA ALA A 86 8.32 0.71 3.66
C ALA A 86 8.68 1.82 2.66
N GLN A 87 9.11 1.43 1.48
CA GLN A 87 9.39 2.33 0.36
C GLN A 87 8.20 2.44 -0.59
N VAL A 88 7.37 1.42 -0.65
CA VAL A 88 6.16 1.35 -1.44
C VAL A 88 5.10 0.56 -0.68
N LEU A 89 3.89 1.07 -0.61
CA LEU A 89 2.75 0.37 -0.03
C LEU A 89 1.94 -0.31 -1.14
N VAL A 90 1.70 -1.61 -1.01
CA VAL A 90 0.92 -2.42 -1.95
C VAL A 90 -0.47 -2.64 -1.39
N SER A 91 -1.49 -2.19 -2.10
CA SER A 91 -2.88 -2.34 -1.69
C SER A 91 -3.64 -3.30 -2.62
N ALA A 92 -4.38 -4.24 -2.06
CA ALA A 92 -5.24 -5.14 -2.80
C ALA A 92 -6.71 -4.66 -2.89
N CYS A 93 -7.13 -3.79 -2.00
CA CYS A 93 -8.50 -3.26 -1.95
C CYS A 93 -8.60 -1.92 -2.67
N THR A 94 -9.43 -1.81 -3.71
CA THR A 94 -9.60 -0.58 -4.50
C THR A 94 -10.14 0.61 -3.69
N GLN A 95 -11.06 0.36 -2.78
CA GLN A 95 -11.60 1.42 -1.90
C GLN A 95 -10.54 1.96 -0.94
N SER A 96 -9.81 1.07 -0.30
CA SER A 96 -8.71 1.45 0.59
C SER A 96 -7.56 2.11 -0.18
N HIS A 97 -7.29 1.63 -1.40
CA HIS A 97 -6.30 2.22 -2.29
C HIS A 97 -6.60 3.70 -2.58
N SER A 98 -7.86 4.04 -2.88
CA SER A 98 -8.27 5.42 -3.10
C SER A 98 -7.93 6.32 -1.90
N ASN A 99 -8.22 5.88 -0.68
CA ASN A 99 -7.86 6.64 0.52
C ASN A 99 -6.34 6.77 0.70
N LEU A 100 -5.63 5.66 0.55
CA LEU A 100 -4.18 5.61 0.76
C LEU A 100 -3.40 6.42 -0.28
N ASP A 101 -3.87 6.47 -1.53
CA ASP A 101 -3.19 7.19 -2.60
C ASP A 101 -3.68 8.64 -2.74
N SER A 102 -4.99 8.83 -2.96
CA SER A 102 -5.54 10.14 -3.31
C SER A 102 -5.63 11.11 -2.13
N TYR A 103 -5.84 10.59 -0.92
CA TYR A 103 -6.03 11.42 0.27
C TYR A 103 -4.79 11.54 1.17
N GLN A 104 -3.62 11.06 0.75
CA GLN A 104 -2.38 11.14 1.54
C GLN A 104 -2.07 12.53 2.07
N GLY A 105 -2.06 13.51 1.18
CA GLY A 105 -1.73 14.89 1.54
C GLY A 105 -2.72 15.50 2.54
N LYS A 106 -4.02 15.22 2.36
CA LYS A 106 -5.06 15.65 3.31
C LYS A 106 -4.90 14.93 4.64
N ALA A 107 -4.70 13.63 4.62
CA ALA A 107 -4.50 12.80 5.81
C ALA A 107 -3.29 13.26 6.64
N GLY A 108 -2.19 13.56 5.98
CA GLY A 108 -0.98 14.07 6.62
C GLY A 108 -1.22 15.42 7.32
N ARG A 109 -1.90 16.35 6.65
CA ARG A 109 -2.24 17.65 7.24
C ARG A 109 -3.18 17.51 8.45
N VAL A 110 -4.26 16.73 8.32
CA VAL A 110 -5.24 16.55 9.41
C VAL A 110 -4.63 15.86 10.62
N ALA A 111 -3.74 14.89 10.41
CA ALA A 111 -3.12 14.13 11.48
C ALA A 111 -1.79 14.72 11.97
N ASN A 112 -1.26 15.73 11.29
CA ASN A 112 0.09 16.27 11.50
C ASN A 112 1.16 15.16 11.51
N LYS A 113 1.15 14.32 10.47
CA LYS A 113 2.05 13.17 10.31
C LYS A 113 2.62 13.13 8.91
N ASP A 114 3.83 12.58 8.80
CA ASP A 114 4.40 12.25 7.50
C ASP A 114 3.73 11.00 6.94
N THR A 115 2.98 11.19 5.86
CA THR A 115 2.21 10.15 5.16
C THR A 115 2.70 9.90 3.74
N ASN A 116 3.79 10.55 3.35
CA ASN A 116 4.25 10.56 1.97
C ASN A 116 4.97 9.26 1.60
N ILE A 117 4.24 8.32 1.00
CA ILE A 117 4.73 7.03 0.54
C ILE A 117 4.02 6.66 -0.77
N PRO A 118 4.71 6.17 -1.81
CA PRO A 118 4.06 5.66 -3.01
C PRO A 118 3.12 4.49 -2.69
N VAL A 119 1.89 4.55 -3.21
CA VAL A 119 0.91 3.46 -3.07
C VAL A 119 0.62 2.89 -4.44
N VAL A 120 0.72 1.58 -4.57
CA VAL A 120 0.45 0.86 -5.82
C VAL A 120 -0.59 -0.23 -5.59
N ASN A 121 -1.35 -0.55 -6.63
CA ASN A 121 -2.26 -1.68 -6.58
C ASN A 121 -1.50 -2.99 -6.80
N LEU A 122 -1.99 -4.07 -6.18
CA LEU A 122 -1.41 -5.40 -6.34
C LEU A 122 -1.32 -5.84 -7.81
N THR A 123 -2.35 -5.54 -8.60
CA THR A 123 -2.38 -5.86 -10.03
C THR A 123 -1.33 -5.10 -10.84
N GLU A 124 -1.02 -3.86 -10.47
CA GLU A 124 0.02 -3.04 -11.11
C GLU A 124 1.41 -3.65 -10.88
N ILE A 125 1.66 -4.15 -9.67
CA ILE A 125 2.93 -4.81 -9.35
C ILE A 125 3.06 -6.14 -10.10
N ILE A 126 2.00 -6.92 -10.20
CA ILE A 126 2.00 -8.17 -10.96
C ILE A 126 2.29 -7.88 -12.43
N ALA A 127 1.59 -6.91 -13.04
CA ALA A 127 1.83 -6.50 -14.42
C ALA A 127 3.29 -6.08 -14.65
N PHE A 128 3.84 -5.30 -13.75
CA PHE A 128 5.25 -4.89 -13.81
C PHE A 128 6.22 -6.07 -13.74
N ALA A 129 5.98 -7.01 -12.83
CA ALA A 129 6.83 -8.20 -12.69
C ALA A 129 6.77 -9.12 -13.92
N LEU A 130 5.66 -9.10 -14.66
CA LEU A 130 5.47 -9.82 -15.93
C LEU A 130 6.07 -9.08 -17.14
N GLY A 131 6.70 -7.95 -16.94
CA GLY A 131 7.36 -7.17 -18.00
C GLY A 131 6.50 -6.08 -18.64
N HIS A 132 5.29 -5.86 -18.14
CA HIS A 132 4.45 -4.73 -18.54
C HIS A 132 4.75 -3.52 -17.67
N PHE A 133 4.96 -2.36 -18.29
CA PHE A 133 5.17 -1.11 -17.57
C PHE A 133 3.90 -0.26 -17.64
N PRO A 134 3.03 -0.31 -16.62
CA PRO A 134 1.82 0.53 -16.60
C PRO A 134 2.17 2.02 -16.62
N ASP A 135 1.42 2.83 -17.36
CA ASP A 135 1.62 4.28 -17.45
C ASP A 135 1.67 4.96 -16.07
N ARG A 136 0.92 4.42 -15.12
CA ARG A 136 0.91 4.88 -13.75
C ARG A 136 2.27 4.76 -13.05
N PHE A 137 3.12 3.80 -13.41
CA PHE A 137 4.47 3.70 -12.85
C PHE A 137 5.38 4.86 -13.25
N ALA A 138 5.18 5.44 -14.42
CA ALA A 138 5.86 6.66 -14.81
C ALA A 138 5.49 7.82 -13.87
N GLN A 139 4.21 7.95 -13.52
CA GLN A 139 3.71 8.95 -12.57
C GLN A 139 4.24 8.70 -11.15
N LEU A 140 4.26 7.45 -10.69
CA LEU A 140 4.80 7.08 -9.39
C LEU A 140 6.31 7.30 -9.31
N ARG A 141 7.05 7.03 -10.38
CA ARG A 141 8.49 7.32 -10.48
C ARG A 141 8.76 8.81 -10.33
N THR A 142 8.00 9.65 -11.01
CA THR A 142 8.08 11.10 -10.88
C THR A 142 7.81 11.55 -9.44
N ARG A 143 6.77 10.97 -8.82
CA ARG A 143 6.40 11.27 -7.44
C ARG A 143 7.47 10.80 -6.45
N ALA A 144 8.02 9.61 -6.63
CA ALA A 144 9.11 9.10 -5.79
C ALA A 144 10.40 9.94 -5.92
N MET A 145 10.70 10.46 -7.10
CA MET A 145 11.82 11.37 -7.31
C MET A 145 11.61 12.73 -6.63
N ILE A 146 10.38 13.25 -6.61
CA ILE A 146 10.04 14.51 -5.93
C ILE A 146 10.16 14.36 -4.41
N ILE A 147 9.90 13.15 -3.89
CA ILE A 147 9.93 12.86 -2.45
C ILE A 147 11.34 12.55 -1.96
N GLY A 148 12.20 12.00 -2.82
CA GLY A 148 13.57 11.61 -2.51
C GLY A 148 14.59 12.75 -2.66
N SER A 149 14.14 13.91 -3.07
CA SER A 149 14.92 15.15 -3.09
C SER A 149 14.56 16.01 -1.87
#